data_54aeabeca99690bf031833b2d9bb53e1
#
_entry.id   54aeabeca99690bf031833b2d9bb53e1
#
_cell.length_a   1.000
_cell.length_b   1.000
_cell.length_c   1.000
_cell.angle_alpha   90.00
_cell.angle_beta   90.00
_cell.angle_gamma   90.00
#
_symmetry.space_group_name_H-M   'P 1'
#
loop_
_entity.id
_entity.type
_entity.pdbx_description
1 polymer ?
#
loop_
_entity_poly.entity_id
_entity_poly.type
_entity_poly.pdbx_seq_one_letter_code
_entity_poly.pdbx_strand_id
1 'polypeptide(L)'
;MTLDYTEIGKRIARRRKELGLKQSEVEEKADLGYKYLSNIERSISIPSVEVIMRLAVALDTTPDEFLIGTLSHDNQEWKNISEM
;
A
#
# COMPACT_ATOMS: atom_id res chain seq x y z
N MET A 1 17.20 4.14 2.63
CA MET A 1 15.82 4.64 2.78
C MET A 1 14.93 3.93 1.80
N THR A 2 14.00 3.15 2.28
CA THR A 2 13.11 2.35 1.43
C THR A 2 11.70 2.36 2.00
N LEU A 3 10.71 2.13 1.13
CA LEU A 3 9.33 1.93 1.56
C LEU A 3 9.17 0.51 2.10
N ASP A 4 8.35 0.38 3.13
CA ASP A 4 7.99 -0.92 3.69
C ASP A 4 6.80 -1.49 2.91
N TYR A 5 7.10 -2.21 1.83
CA TYR A 5 6.06 -2.76 0.97
C TYR A 5 5.23 -3.83 1.66
N THR A 6 5.80 -4.51 2.66
CA THR A 6 5.05 -5.48 3.46
C THR A 6 3.94 -4.77 4.24
N GLU A 7 4.27 -3.65 4.86
CA GLU A 7 3.28 -2.87 5.60
C GLU A 7 2.24 -2.25 4.66
N ILE A 8 2.68 -1.74 3.52
CA ILE A 8 1.77 -1.19 2.51
C ILE A 8 0.77 -2.26 2.07
N GLY A 9 1.25 -3.46 1.75
CA GLY A 9 0.39 -4.56 1.34
C GLY A 9 -0.61 -4.95 2.43
N LYS A 10 -0.17 -4.97 3.68
CA LYS A 10 -1.05 -5.27 4.83
C LYS A 10 -2.14 -4.23 5.00
N ARG A 11 -1.82 -2.95 4.80
CA ARG A 11 -2.81 -1.88 4.94
C ARG A 11 -3.86 -1.95 3.84
N ILE A 12 -3.43 -2.26 2.62
CA ILE A 12 -4.35 -2.44 1.50
C ILE A 12 -5.29 -3.62 1.81
N ALA A 13 -4.75 -4.75 2.23
CA ALA A 13 -5.54 -5.92 2.57
C ALA A 13 -6.51 -5.65 3.71
N ARG A 14 -6.06 -4.94 4.74
CA ARG A 14 -6.90 -4.59 5.89
C ARG A 14 -8.09 -3.74 5.44
N ARG A 15 -7.84 -2.71 4.65
CA ARG A 15 -8.91 -1.83 4.18
C ARG A 15 -9.91 -2.59 3.31
N ARG A 16 -9.40 -3.45 2.43
CA ARG A 16 -10.25 -4.30 1.61
C ARG A 16 -11.19 -5.15 2.47
N LYS A 17 -10.62 -5.78 3.50
CA LYS A 17 -11.39 -6.65 4.40
C LYS A 17 -12.38 -5.87 5.24
N GLU A 18 -12.02 -4.65 5.67
CA GLU A 18 -12.95 -3.77 6.39
C GLU A 18 -14.20 -3.48 5.55
N LEU A 19 -14.04 -3.36 4.24
CA LEU A 19 -15.15 -3.10 3.34
C LEU A 19 -15.86 -4.38 2.90
N GLY A 20 -15.39 -5.55 3.32
CA GLY A 20 -15.98 -6.82 2.97
C GLY A 20 -15.79 -7.19 1.50
N LEU A 21 -14.76 -6.68 0.85
CA LEU A 21 -14.54 -6.91 -0.58
C LEU A 21 -13.58 -8.07 -0.82
N LYS A 22 -13.83 -8.80 -1.90
CA LYS A 22 -12.90 -9.82 -2.39
C LYS A 22 -11.81 -9.15 -3.21
N GLN A 23 -10.67 -9.83 -3.32
CA GLN A 23 -9.58 -9.32 -4.16
C GLN A 23 -10.04 -9.07 -5.60
N SER A 24 -10.81 -10.00 -6.17
CA SER A 24 -11.30 -9.84 -7.54
C SER A 24 -12.19 -8.62 -7.72
N GLU A 25 -13.00 -8.30 -6.72
CA GLU A 25 -13.87 -7.12 -6.78
C GLU A 25 -13.04 -5.83 -6.79
N VAL A 26 -11.98 -5.78 -6.00
CA VAL A 26 -11.09 -4.61 -5.97
C VAL A 26 -10.31 -4.50 -7.28
N GLU A 27 -9.83 -5.63 -7.81
CA GLU A 27 -9.14 -5.63 -9.10
C GLU A 27 -10.02 -5.06 -10.21
N GLU A 28 -11.29 -5.43 -10.22
CA GLU A 28 -12.23 -4.88 -11.20
C GLU A 28 -12.42 -3.38 -11.00
N LYS A 29 -12.63 -2.93 -9.77
CA LYS A 29 -12.84 -1.51 -9.47
C LYS A 29 -11.61 -0.66 -9.78
N ALA A 30 -10.43 -1.18 -9.53
CA ALA A 30 -9.17 -0.46 -9.72
C ALA A 30 -8.55 -0.68 -11.10
N ASP A 31 -9.21 -1.46 -11.95
CA ASP A 31 -8.71 -1.82 -13.27
C ASP A 31 -7.31 -2.47 -13.18
N LEU A 32 -7.21 -3.49 -12.35
CA LEU A 32 -5.98 -4.26 -12.15
C LEU A 32 -6.13 -5.64 -12.79
N GLY A 33 -5.00 -6.20 -13.22
CA GLY A 33 -4.98 -7.54 -13.78
C GLY A 33 -5.24 -8.62 -12.73
N TYR A 34 -5.56 -9.81 -13.24
CA TYR A 34 -5.85 -10.97 -12.41
C TYR A 34 -4.64 -11.30 -11.50
N LYS A 35 -4.91 -11.53 -10.23
CA LYS A 35 -3.93 -11.85 -9.19
C LYS A 35 -2.94 -10.73 -8.86
N TYR A 36 -3.02 -9.58 -9.51
CA TYR A 36 -2.09 -8.50 -9.22
C TYR A 36 -2.26 -7.97 -7.79
N LEU A 37 -3.50 -7.85 -7.32
CA LEU A 37 -3.76 -7.39 -5.96
C LEU A 37 -3.21 -8.38 -4.92
N SER A 38 -3.38 -9.67 -5.15
CA SER A 38 -2.82 -10.69 -4.27
C SER A 38 -1.30 -10.52 -4.14
N ASN A 39 -0.64 -10.26 -5.25
CA ASN A 39 0.81 -10.07 -5.25
C ASN A 39 1.21 -8.80 -4.48
N ILE A 40 0.41 -7.73 -4.59
CA ILE A 40 0.66 -6.49 -3.84
C ILE A 40 0.46 -6.73 -2.35
N GLU A 41 -0.62 -7.39 -1.97
CA GLU A 41 -0.94 -7.66 -0.57
C GLU A 41 0.11 -8.54 0.10
N ARG A 42 0.74 -9.42 -0.65
CA ARG A 42 1.80 -10.29 -0.17
C ARG A 42 3.20 -9.71 -0.36
N SER A 43 3.29 -8.50 -0.84
CA SER A 43 4.54 -7.78 -1.13
C SER A 43 5.45 -8.49 -2.13
N ILE A 44 4.85 -9.29 -3.04
CA ILE A 44 5.58 -9.92 -4.14
C ILE A 44 5.77 -8.92 -5.28
N SER A 45 4.78 -8.07 -5.50
CA SER A 45 4.84 -7.00 -6.50
C SER A 45 4.85 -5.64 -5.83
N ILE A 46 5.61 -4.72 -6.39
CA ILE A 46 5.68 -3.34 -5.92
C ILE A 46 4.68 -2.52 -6.72
N PRO A 47 3.64 -1.94 -6.07
CA PRO A 47 2.67 -1.14 -6.80
C PRO A 47 3.28 0.19 -7.22
N SER A 48 2.93 0.64 -8.43
CA SER A 48 3.31 1.97 -8.88
C SER A 48 2.47 3.02 -8.14
N VAL A 49 2.89 4.29 -8.24
CA VAL A 49 2.11 5.39 -7.66
C VAL A 49 0.69 5.39 -8.23
N GLU A 50 0.56 5.18 -9.54
CA GLU A 50 -0.76 5.15 -10.16
C GLU A 50 -1.63 4.04 -9.59
N VAL A 51 -1.07 2.85 -9.38
CA VAL A 51 -1.80 1.72 -8.81
C VAL A 51 -2.23 2.03 -7.37
N ILE A 52 -1.36 2.65 -6.58
CA ILE A 52 -1.70 3.06 -5.21
C ILE A 52 -2.88 4.03 -5.23
N MET A 53 -2.89 4.97 -6.16
CA MET A 53 -4.00 5.93 -6.27
C MET A 53 -5.30 5.25 -6.71
N ARG A 54 -5.23 4.32 -7.66
CA ARG A 54 -6.40 3.56 -8.08
C ARG A 54 -6.96 2.73 -6.94
N LEU A 55 -6.09 2.10 -6.16
CA LEU A 55 -6.52 1.32 -5.00
C LEU A 55 -7.16 2.19 -3.93
N ALA A 56 -6.62 3.38 -3.69
CA ALA A 56 -7.22 4.30 -2.73
C ALA A 56 -8.64 4.67 -3.14
N VAL A 57 -8.85 4.99 -4.41
CA VAL A 57 -10.19 5.30 -4.91
C VAL A 57 -11.12 4.09 -4.80
N ALA A 58 -10.65 2.93 -5.23
CA ALA A 58 -11.45 1.70 -5.20
C ALA A 58 -11.83 1.29 -3.77
N LEU A 59 -10.98 1.58 -2.81
CA LEU A 59 -11.18 1.24 -1.40
C LEU A 59 -11.74 2.39 -0.56
N ASP A 60 -12.18 3.45 -1.23
CA ASP A 60 -12.80 4.61 -0.58
C ASP A 60 -11.93 5.19 0.53
N THR A 61 -10.68 5.46 0.20
CA THR A 61 -9.71 6.02 1.13
C THR A 61 -8.71 6.89 0.36
N THR A 62 -7.62 7.27 1.00
CA THR A 62 -6.59 8.10 0.38
C THR A 62 -5.28 7.34 0.29
N PRO A 63 -4.38 7.69 -0.63
CA PRO A 63 -3.06 7.07 -0.70
C PRO A 63 -2.28 7.17 0.61
N ASP A 64 -2.47 8.26 1.36
CA ASP A 64 -1.79 8.47 2.63
C ASP A 64 -2.05 7.33 3.61
N GLU A 65 -3.26 6.78 3.62
CA GLU A 65 -3.61 5.68 4.52
C GLU A 65 -2.73 4.46 4.29
N PHE A 66 -2.28 4.25 3.07
CA PHE A 66 -1.39 3.12 2.75
C PHE A 66 0.08 3.46 2.97
N LEU A 67 0.46 4.72 2.83
CA LEU A 67 1.86 5.11 2.70
C LEU A 67 2.46 5.77 3.94
N ILE A 68 1.65 6.43 4.76
CA ILE A 68 2.18 7.22 5.86
C ILE A 68 2.92 6.33 6.86
N GLY A 69 4.11 6.76 7.25
CA GLY A 69 4.91 6.03 8.21
C GLY A 69 5.56 4.75 7.68
N THR A 70 5.50 4.50 6.37
CA THR A 70 6.07 3.27 5.80
C THR A 70 7.48 3.47 5.21
N LEU A 71 7.98 4.69 5.22
CA LEU A 71 9.34 4.95 4.74
C LEU A 71 10.32 4.70 5.87
N SER A 72 11.14 3.68 5.73
CA SER A 72 12.11 3.34 6.75
C SER A 72 13.48 3.92 6.42
N HIS A 73 14.15 4.33 7.46
CA HIS A 73 15.51 4.84 7.39
C HIS A 73 16.43 3.97 8.21
N ASP A 74 17.71 4.16 8.03
CA ASP A 74 18.64 3.87 9.09
C ASP A 74 18.26 4.83 10.23
N ASN A 75 17.75 4.29 11.32
CA ASN A 75 17.21 5.07 12.44
C ASN A 75 18.20 6.08 13.01
N GLN A 76 19.47 5.73 13.04
CA GLN A 76 20.50 6.63 13.57
C GLN A 76 20.63 7.88 12.71
N GLU A 77 20.71 7.68 11.41
CA GLU A 77 20.82 8.77 10.46
C GLU A 77 19.59 9.68 10.52
N TRP A 78 18.41 9.08 10.56
CA TRP A 78 17.18 9.84 10.65
C TRP A 78 17.09 10.68 11.92
N LYS A 79 17.44 10.08 13.05
CA LYS A 79 17.44 10.80 14.32
C LYS A 79 18.42 11.98 14.31
N ASN A 80 19.59 11.77 13.76
CA ASN A 80 20.59 12.85 13.67
C ASN A 80 20.06 14.02 12.86
N ILE A 81 19.40 13.74 11.76
CA ILE A 81 18.81 14.79 10.92
C ILE A 81 17.71 15.53 11.67
N SER A 82 16.83 14.81 12.36
CA SER A 82 15.71 15.43 13.05
C SER A 82 16.13 16.21 14.30
N GLU A 83 17.27 15.91 14.87
CA GLU A 83 17.79 16.60 16.05
C GLU A 83 18.61 17.84 15.71
N MET A 84 18.95 18.00 14.46
CA MET A 84 19.67 19.15 13.98
C MET A 84 18.73 20.33 13.72
#